data_7407b61cb8e1a608e86edc767c17e2a0
#
_entry.id   7407b61cb8e1a608e86edc767c17e2a0
#
_cell.length_a   1.000
_cell.length_b   1.000
_cell.length_c   1.000
_cell.angle_alpha   90.00
_cell.angle_beta   90.00
_cell.angle_gamma   90.00
#
_symmetry.space_group_name_H-M   'P 1'
#
loop_
_entity.id
_entity.type
_entity.pdbx_description
1 polymer ?
#
loop_
_entity_poly.entity_id
_entity_poly.type
_entity_poly.pdbx_seq_one_letter_code
_entity_poly.pdbx_strand_id
1 'polypeptide(L)'
;MTEQKKPGAEWHGAQMDFSKSMSYGDYLGLEKILSAQHPLSPNHNEMLFIVQHQTSELWMKLMLHELHAVCEHIRGNDLPPAFKMLARVARIMDQLVHAWDVLATMTPPEYTAIRPYLASSSGFQSHQYREIEFILGNKNANMLAVHQQAPESHARLDTALRSPSLYDEAIRLLARNGLHIDPERLDGDWTQPTVANESVKNAWLEVYRDTTRYWALYELAEKLVDMETAFRFWRFRHVTTVERVIGFKTGTGGTAGVSYLRKMLDVVLFPELFALRTAL
;
A
#
# COMPACT_ATOMS: atom_id res chain seq x y z
N MET A 1 58.42 -1.36 -26.99
CA MET A 1 57.79 -0.80 -25.82
C MET A 1 56.29 -0.71 -26.12
N THR A 2 55.50 -1.66 -25.65
CA THR A 2 54.04 -1.70 -25.81
C THR A 2 53.47 -0.78 -24.76
N GLU A 3 52.86 0.36 -25.16
CA GLU A 3 52.06 1.21 -24.28
C GLU A 3 50.90 0.39 -23.71
N GLN A 4 50.96 0.13 -22.42
CA GLN A 4 49.79 -0.37 -21.70
C GLN A 4 48.71 0.71 -21.74
N LYS A 5 47.66 0.53 -22.54
CA LYS A 5 46.44 1.32 -22.53
C LYS A 5 45.93 1.38 -21.10
N LYS A 6 45.79 2.61 -20.55
CA LYS A 6 45.15 2.84 -19.25
C LYS A 6 43.71 2.32 -19.30
N PRO A 7 43.25 1.51 -18.32
CA PRO A 7 41.92 0.89 -18.32
C PRO A 7 40.74 1.88 -18.37
N GLY A 8 40.95 3.17 -18.14
CA GLY A 8 39.88 4.16 -18.05
C GLY A 8 39.39 4.76 -19.37
N ALA A 9 40.10 4.54 -20.51
CA ALA A 9 39.74 5.18 -21.78
C ALA A 9 38.53 4.51 -22.50
N GLU A 10 38.23 3.27 -22.16
CA GLU A 10 37.19 2.47 -22.83
C GLU A 10 35.76 2.66 -22.21
N TRP A 11 35.65 3.29 -21.03
CA TRP A 11 34.39 3.39 -20.29
C TRP A 11 33.85 4.84 -20.20
N HIS A 12 34.14 5.66 -21.20
CA HIS A 12 33.61 7.05 -21.30
C HIS A 12 33.84 7.90 -20.03
N GLY A 13 34.92 7.67 -19.28
CA GLY A 13 35.25 8.40 -18.07
C GLY A 13 34.59 7.89 -16.80
N ALA A 14 33.92 6.72 -16.83
CA ALA A 14 33.32 6.12 -15.64
C ALA A 14 34.41 5.82 -14.57
N GLN A 15 34.04 6.08 -13.31
CA GLN A 15 34.88 5.70 -12.17
C GLN A 15 34.87 4.17 -12.03
N MET A 16 36.10 3.57 -11.97
CA MET A 16 36.27 2.13 -11.85
C MET A 16 36.85 1.70 -10.51
N ASP A 17 37.35 2.60 -9.69
CA ASP A 17 37.84 2.36 -8.34
C ASP A 17 36.98 3.09 -7.31
N PHE A 18 36.30 2.32 -6.46
CA PHE A 18 35.44 2.79 -5.39
C PHE A 18 36.03 2.53 -3.98
N SER A 19 37.34 2.12 -3.90
CA SER A 19 37.97 1.78 -2.60
C SER A 19 38.01 2.91 -1.59
N LYS A 20 37.86 4.18 -2.04
CA LYS A 20 37.88 5.38 -1.19
C LYS A 20 36.57 6.14 -1.21
N SER A 21 35.50 5.56 -1.73
CA SER A 21 34.16 6.20 -1.85
C SER A 21 33.07 5.20 -1.60
N MET A 22 31.88 5.70 -1.20
CA MET A 22 30.69 4.87 -1.01
C MET A 22 30.33 4.19 -2.33
N SER A 23 30.24 2.86 -2.31
CA SER A 23 29.80 2.07 -3.48
C SER A 23 28.26 2.05 -3.58
N TYR A 24 27.75 1.66 -4.74
CA TYR A 24 26.33 1.43 -4.97
C TYR A 24 25.74 0.40 -3.97
N GLY A 25 26.48 -0.69 -3.73
CA GLY A 25 26.08 -1.74 -2.81
C GLY A 25 25.99 -1.24 -1.36
N ASP A 26 26.98 -0.43 -0.93
CA ASP A 26 27.01 0.15 0.43
C ASP A 26 25.84 1.11 0.64
N TYR A 27 25.61 2.02 -0.31
CA TYR A 27 24.52 3.00 -0.22
C TYR A 27 23.15 2.33 -0.09
N LEU A 28 22.91 1.29 -0.88
CA LEU A 28 21.63 0.57 -0.88
C LEU A 28 21.54 -0.52 0.18
N GLY A 29 22.63 -0.87 0.86
CA GLY A 29 22.69 -1.99 1.79
C GLY A 29 22.39 -3.33 1.13
N LEU A 30 22.85 -3.52 -0.14
CA LEU A 30 22.47 -4.66 -0.96
C LEU A 30 22.86 -5.99 -0.35
N GLU A 31 24.00 -6.08 0.34
CA GLU A 31 24.42 -7.30 1.02
C GLU A 31 23.33 -7.80 1.99
N LYS A 32 22.74 -6.90 2.80
CA LYS A 32 21.68 -7.24 3.75
C LYS A 32 20.39 -7.67 3.05
N ILE A 33 20.03 -6.98 1.97
CA ILE A 33 18.78 -7.23 1.25
C ILE A 33 18.86 -8.53 0.46
N LEU A 34 19.98 -8.76 -0.26
CA LEU A 34 20.16 -9.91 -1.15
C LEU A 34 20.60 -11.19 -0.39
N SER A 35 20.95 -11.10 0.88
CA SER A 35 21.21 -12.25 1.75
C SER A 35 20.03 -12.62 2.66
N ALA A 36 18.90 -11.92 2.57
CA ALA A 36 17.73 -12.13 3.43
C ALA A 36 16.78 -13.24 2.96
N GLN A 37 17.13 -13.98 1.91
CA GLN A 37 16.33 -15.08 1.36
C GLN A 37 16.84 -16.42 1.88
N HIS A 38 16.04 -17.05 2.77
CA HIS A 38 16.39 -18.33 3.40
C HIS A 38 15.30 -19.37 3.13
N PRO A 39 15.32 -20.06 1.96
CA PRO A 39 14.37 -21.14 1.68
C PRO A 39 14.47 -22.27 2.72
N LEU A 40 13.33 -22.75 3.19
CA LEU A 40 13.23 -23.82 4.18
C LEU A 40 12.98 -25.19 3.51
N SER A 41 12.44 -25.20 2.29
CA SER A 41 12.19 -26.42 1.52
C SER A 41 13.30 -26.62 0.47
N PRO A 42 13.44 -27.86 -0.05
CA PRO A 42 14.33 -28.14 -1.17
C PRO A 42 13.74 -27.68 -2.53
N ASN A 43 12.57 -27.04 -2.54
CA ASN A 43 11.87 -26.68 -3.76
C ASN A 43 12.42 -25.37 -4.35
N HIS A 44 12.81 -25.40 -5.63
CA HIS A 44 13.35 -24.23 -6.36
C HIS A 44 12.41 -23.02 -6.30
N ASN A 45 11.09 -23.24 -6.34
CA ASN A 45 10.09 -22.15 -6.43
C ASN A 45 9.84 -21.43 -5.10
N GLU A 46 10.39 -21.89 -3.98
CA GLU A 46 10.30 -21.16 -2.72
C GLU A 46 11.01 -19.81 -2.78
N MET A 47 12.12 -19.71 -3.53
CA MET A 47 12.80 -18.44 -3.76
C MET A 47 11.88 -17.40 -4.42
N LEU A 48 11.10 -17.79 -5.44
CA LEU A 48 10.10 -16.93 -6.06
C LEU A 48 9.08 -16.44 -5.04
N PHE A 49 8.58 -17.33 -4.18
CA PHE A 49 7.61 -16.99 -3.14
C PHE A 49 8.18 -15.97 -2.15
N ILE A 50 9.42 -16.19 -1.66
CA ILE A 50 10.09 -15.30 -0.71
C ILE A 50 10.34 -13.92 -1.34
N VAL A 51 11.02 -13.87 -2.50
CA VAL A 51 11.38 -12.60 -3.15
C VAL A 51 10.15 -11.79 -3.51
N GLN A 52 9.08 -12.44 -4.00
CA GLN A 52 7.82 -11.79 -4.32
C GLN A 52 7.20 -11.08 -3.10
N HIS A 53 7.19 -11.71 -1.93
CA HIS A 53 6.65 -11.10 -0.73
C HIS A 53 7.58 -10.01 -0.17
N GLN A 54 8.90 -10.22 -0.19
CA GLN A 54 9.87 -9.22 0.25
C GLN A 54 9.81 -7.94 -0.61
N THR A 55 9.69 -8.07 -1.93
CA THR A 55 9.56 -6.90 -2.81
C THR A 55 8.24 -6.17 -2.58
N SER A 56 7.14 -6.89 -2.33
CA SER A 56 5.87 -6.28 -1.96
C SER A 56 5.97 -5.50 -0.64
N GLU A 57 6.63 -6.04 0.37
CA GLU A 57 6.86 -5.36 1.65
C GLU A 57 7.76 -4.12 1.50
N LEU A 58 8.75 -4.14 0.61
CA LEU A 58 9.58 -2.95 0.30
C LEU A 58 8.76 -1.85 -0.41
N TRP A 59 7.87 -2.21 -1.35
CA TRP A 59 6.95 -1.26 -1.97
C TRP A 59 5.95 -0.70 -0.96
N MET A 60 5.40 -1.52 -0.07
CA MET A 60 4.52 -1.06 1.00
C MET A 60 5.23 -0.11 1.97
N LYS A 61 6.50 -0.35 2.28
CA LYS A 61 7.31 0.56 3.09
C LYS A 61 7.44 1.95 2.46
N LEU A 62 7.71 2.02 1.14
CA LEU A 62 7.76 3.29 0.43
C LEU A 62 6.37 3.94 0.37
N MET A 63 5.32 3.16 0.14
CA MET A 63 3.94 3.65 0.12
C MET A 63 3.54 4.27 1.46
N LEU A 64 3.88 3.65 2.59
CA LEU A 64 3.64 4.19 3.93
C LEU A 64 4.38 5.51 4.15
N HIS A 65 5.65 5.59 3.73
CA HIS A 65 6.43 6.81 3.80
C HIS A 65 5.75 7.98 3.05
N GLU A 66 5.26 7.74 1.85
CA GLU A 66 4.54 8.75 1.06
C GLU A 66 3.17 9.09 1.67
N LEU A 67 2.38 8.09 2.11
CA LEU A 67 1.05 8.32 2.68
C LEU A 67 1.08 9.13 3.97
N HIS A 68 2.05 8.90 4.86
CA HIS A 68 2.23 9.72 6.05
C HIS A 68 2.50 11.18 5.69
N ALA A 69 3.41 11.43 4.73
CA ALA A 69 3.70 12.78 4.27
C ALA A 69 2.49 13.43 3.57
N VAL A 70 1.71 12.68 2.80
CA VAL A 70 0.44 13.15 2.21
C VAL A 70 -0.52 13.63 3.29
N CYS A 71 -0.74 12.85 4.35
CA CYS A 71 -1.62 13.26 5.45
C CYS A 71 -1.14 14.57 6.10
N GLU A 72 0.17 14.74 6.32
CA GLU A 72 0.74 15.98 6.88
C GLU A 72 0.51 17.17 5.95
N HIS A 73 0.76 17.03 4.65
CA HIS A 73 0.54 18.08 3.67
C HIS A 73 -0.94 18.48 3.56
N ILE A 74 -1.87 17.52 3.54
CA ILE A 74 -3.31 17.78 3.53
C ILE A 74 -3.72 18.51 4.81
N ARG A 75 -3.21 18.09 5.97
CA ARG A 75 -3.43 18.75 7.27
C ARG A 75 -2.94 20.18 7.27
N GLY A 76 -1.78 20.43 6.67
CA GLY A 76 -1.18 21.75 6.49
C GLY A 76 -1.78 22.60 5.37
N ASN A 77 -2.79 22.11 4.63
CA ASN A 77 -3.39 22.79 3.47
C ASN A 77 -2.39 23.03 2.33
N ASP A 78 -1.35 22.20 2.21
CA ASP A 78 -0.30 22.25 1.19
C ASP A 78 -0.49 21.11 0.18
N LEU A 79 -1.40 21.32 -0.79
CA LEU A 79 -1.82 20.25 -1.70
C LEU A 79 -0.83 19.92 -2.83
N PRO A 80 -0.05 20.86 -3.43
CA PRO A 80 0.81 20.53 -4.56
C PRO A 80 1.83 19.41 -4.27
N PRO A 81 2.56 19.38 -3.13
CA PRO A 81 3.39 18.23 -2.78
C PRO A 81 2.58 16.94 -2.56
N ALA A 82 1.40 17.04 -1.91
CA ALA A 82 0.52 15.89 -1.70
C ALA A 82 0.12 15.22 -3.02
N PHE A 83 -0.24 15.99 -4.04
CA PHE A 83 -0.59 15.46 -5.37
C PHE A 83 0.56 14.71 -6.02
N LYS A 84 1.78 15.21 -5.92
CA LYS A 84 2.97 14.53 -6.43
C LYS A 84 3.23 13.20 -5.71
N MET A 85 3.05 13.18 -4.39
CA MET A 85 3.20 11.97 -3.56
C MET A 85 2.09 10.96 -3.86
N LEU A 86 0.83 11.37 -3.99
CA LEU A 86 -0.29 10.51 -4.39
C LEU A 86 -0.07 9.90 -5.78
N ALA A 87 0.47 10.69 -6.73
CA ALA A 87 0.85 10.15 -8.04
C ALA A 87 1.94 9.09 -7.94
N ARG A 88 2.90 9.22 -7.00
CA ARG A 88 3.90 8.17 -6.71
C ARG A 88 3.28 6.95 -6.08
N VAL A 89 2.36 7.12 -5.12
CA VAL A 89 1.61 6.02 -4.52
C VAL A 89 0.86 5.22 -5.59
N ALA A 90 0.23 5.87 -6.56
CA ALA A 90 -0.42 5.20 -7.67
C ALA A 90 0.58 4.33 -8.48
N ARG A 91 1.81 4.81 -8.73
CA ARG A 91 2.85 4.00 -9.42
C ARG A 91 3.37 2.85 -8.56
N ILE A 92 3.43 3.02 -7.24
CA ILE A 92 3.74 1.92 -6.33
C ILE A 92 2.64 0.86 -6.38
N MET A 93 1.37 1.26 -6.41
CA MET A 93 0.25 0.34 -6.56
C MET A 93 0.32 -0.44 -7.88
N ASP A 94 0.72 0.19 -8.99
CA ASP A 94 0.95 -0.52 -10.25
C ASP A 94 1.98 -1.65 -10.07
N GLN A 95 3.09 -1.40 -9.35
CA GLN A 95 4.08 -2.45 -9.07
C GLN A 95 3.51 -3.58 -8.22
N LEU A 96 2.73 -3.25 -7.18
CA LEU A 96 2.07 -4.24 -6.33
C LEU A 96 1.03 -5.07 -7.11
N VAL A 97 0.33 -4.48 -8.08
CA VAL A 97 -0.60 -5.18 -8.98
C VAL A 97 0.16 -6.12 -9.91
N HIS A 98 1.23 -5.64 -10.59
CA HIS A 98 2.03 -6.45 -11.50
C HIS A 98 2.81 -7.57 -10.79
N ALA A 99 3.13 -7.38 -9.53
CA ALA A 99 3.79 -8.39 -8.71
C ALA A 99 2.99 -9.71 -8.67
N TRP A 100 1.66 -9.66 -8.74
CA TRP A 100 0.80 -10.84 -8.84
C TRP A 100 1.01 -11.64 -10.13
N ASP A 101 1.43 -11.01 -11.23
CA ASP A 101 1.69 -11.70 -12.50
C ASP A 101 2.87 -12.66 -12.37
N VAL A 102 3.90 -12.25 -11.62
CA VAL A 102 5.07 -13.11 -11.30
C VAL A 102 4.65 -14.27 -10.40
N LEU A 103 3.92 -14.00 -9.30
CA LEU A 103 3.48 -15.04 -8.38
C LEU A 103 2.51 -16.03 -9.05
N ALA A 104 1.65 -15.56 -9.97
CA ALA A 104 0.70 -16.40 -10.70
C ALA A 104 1.38 -17.39 -11.68
N THR A 105 2.68 -17.30 -11.90
CA THR A 105 3.43 -18.33 -12.63
C THR A 105 3.63 -19.61 -11.81
N MET A 106 3.52 -19.53 -10.47
CA MET A 106 3.58 -20.68 -9.59
C MET A 106 2.35 -21.57 -9.81
N THR A 107 2.58 -22.87 -9.96
CA THR A 107 1.51 -23.86 -10.15
C THR A 107 1.03 -24.46 -8.83
N PRO A 108 -0.17 -25.08 -8.76
CA PRO A 108 -0.66 -25.72 -7.55
C PRO A 108 0.26 -26.82 -7.00
N PRO A 109 0.91 -27.71 -7.80
CA PRO A 109 1.90 -28.65 -7.29
C PRO A 109 3.11 -27.97 -6.64
N GLU A 110 3.64 -26.91 -7.25
CA GLU A 110 4.79 -26.15 -6.72
C GLU A 110 4.47 -25.50 -5.38
N TYR A 111 3.32 -24.83 -5.29
CA TYR A 111 2.86 -24.28 -4.01
C TYR A 111 2.61 -25.37 -2.96
N THR A 112 2.03 -26.51 -3.35
CA THR A 112 1.75 -27.62 -2.44
C THR A 112 3.05 -28.20 -1.86
N ALA A 113 4.13 -28.19 -2.64
CA ALA A 113 5.44 -28.67 -2.19
C ALA A 113 6.10 -27.75 -1.14
N ILE A 114 5.88 -26.43 -1.20
CA ILE A 114 6.44 -25.47 -0.22
C ILE A 114 5.51 -25.24 0.98
N ARG A 115 4.21 -25.44 0.83
CA ARG A 115 3.20 -25.16 1.86
C ARG A 115 3.49 -25.75 3.25
N PRO A 116 3.95 -27.00 3.42
CA PRO A 116 4.25 -27.55 4.73
C PRO A 116 5.34 -26.79 5.51
N TYR A 117 6.24 -26.12 4.80
CA TYR A 117 7.34 -25.36 5.38
C TYR A 117 6.92 -23.94 5.81
N LEU A 118 5.80 -23.44 5.32
CA LEU A 118 5.29 -22.11 5.69
C LEU A 118 4.70 -22.09 7.10
N ALA A 119 4.36 -23.24 7.69
CA ALA A 119 3.70 -23.33 8.98
C ALA A 119 2.47 -22.42 9.06
N SER A 120 2.44 -21.47 10.01
CA SER A 120 1.39 -20.45 10.16
C SER A 120 1.71 -19.11 9.47
N SER A 121 2.83 -19.01 8.74
CA SER A 121 3.21 -17.77 8.04
C SER A 121 2.17 -17.41 6.98
N SER A 122 1.69 -16.16 7.00
CA SER A 122 0.64 -15.69 6.12
C SER A 122 0.76 -14.18 5.89
N GLY A 123 0.47 -13.72 4.67
CA GLY A 123 0.34 -12.29 4.36
C GLY A 123 -0.70 -11.57 5.22
N PHE A 124 -1.62 -12.30 5.86
CA PHE A 124 -2.54 -11.76 6.86
C PHE A 124 -1.82 -11.09 8.05
N GLN A 125 -0.56 -11.49 8.32
CA GLN A 125 0.30 -10.96 9.38
C GLN A 125 1.14 -9.77 8.94
N SER A 126 1.01 -9.26 7.72
CA SER A 126 1.72 -8.05 7.29
C SER A 126 1.22 -6.83 8.06
N HIS A 127 2.07 -6.29 8.93
CA HIS A 127 1.75 -5.05 9.66
C HIS A 127 1.74 -3.85 8.72
N GLN A 128 2.59 -3.82 7.68
CA GLN A 128 2.61 -2.72 6.72
C GLN A 128 1.33 -2.65 5.90
N TYR A 129 0.83 -3.80 5.43
CA TYR A 129 -0.46 -3.86 4.75
C TYR A 129 -1.59 -3.35 5.66
N ARG A 130 -1.58 -3.77 6.93
CA ARG A 130 -2.59 -3.34 7.91
C ARG A 130 -2.51 -1.84 8.20
N GLU A 131 -1.30 -1.29 8.34
CA GLU A 131 -1.07 0.15 8.53
C GLU A 131 -1.60 0.96 7.34
N ILE A 132 -1.36 0.50 6.10
CA ILE A 132 -1.92 1.10 4.88
C ILE A 132 -3.46 1.10 4.94
N GLU A 133 -4.09 -0.01 5.30
CA GLU A 133 -5.55 -0.06 5.42
C GLU A 133 -6.07 0.94 6.45
N PHE A 134 -5.41 1.08 7.61
CA PHE A 134 -5.81 2.04 8.64
C PHE A 134 -5.65 3.49 8.17
N ILE A 135 -4.54 3.82 7.51
CA ILE A 135 -4.32 5.15 6.93
C ILE A 135 -5.39 5.46 5.87
N LEU A 136 -5.83 4.47 5.10
CA LEU A 136 -6.87 4.64 4.08
C LEU A 136 -8.31 4.60 4.64
N GLY A 137 -8.50 4.44 5.95
CA GLY A 137 -9.81 4.47 6.62
C GLY A 137 -10.50 3.11 6.80
N ASN A 138 -9.92 2.01 6.31
CA ASN A 138 -10.42 0.66 6.57
C ASN A 138 -9.93 0.15 7.93
N LYS A 139 -10.47 0.71 9.01
CA LYS A 139 -10.03 0.48 10.38
C LYS A 139 -10.76 -0.70 11.03
N ASN A 140 -9.99 -1.53 11.75
CA ASN A 140 -10.54 -2.65 12.50
C ASN A 140 -9.63 -2.97 13.70
N ALA A 141 -10.05 -2.55 14.90
CA ALA A 141 -9.28 -2.73 16.14
C ALA A 141 -8.96 -4.21 16.45
N ASN A 142 -9.77 -5.17 16.00
CA ASN A 142 -9.51 -6.59 16.20
C ASN A 142 -8.22 -7.07 15.52
N MET A 143 -7.77 -6.35 14.49
CA MET A 143 -6.53 -6.70 13.78
C MET A 143 -5.26 -6.43 14.61
N LEU A 144 -5.33 -5.64 15.67
CA LEU A 144 -4.20 -5.45 16.61
C LEU A 144 -3.81 -6.78 17.29
N ALA A 145 -4.77 -7.65 17.55
CA ALA A 145 -4.53 -8.94 18.21
C ALA A 145 -3.52 -9.82 17.43
N VAL A 146 -3.47 -9.70 16.11
CA VAL A 146 -2.53 -10.44 15.25
C VAL A 146 -1.07 -10.07 15.56
N HIS A 147 -0.82 -8.88 16.09
CA HIS A 147 0.50 -8.30 16.30
C HIS A 147 0.92 -8.21 17.78
N GLN A 148 0.17 -8.80 18.71
CA GLN A 148 0.45 -8.74 20.15
C GLN A 148 1.86 -9.23 20.54
N GLN A 149 2.41 -10.18 19.77
CA GLN A 149 3.75 -10.74 19.99
C GLN A 149 4.88 -9.91 19.33
N ALA A 150 4.54 -8.81 18.64
CA ALA A 150 5.49 -7.91 17.99
C ALA A 150 5.26 -6.46 18.47
N PRO A 151 5.83 -6.06 19.64
CA PRO A 151 5.49 -4.80 20.30
C PRO A 151 5.64 -3.54 19.44
N GLU A 152 6.69 -3.46 18.62
CA GLU A 152 6.94 -2.32 17.73
C GLU A 152 5.86 -2.22 16.63
N SER A 153 5.53 -3.34 15.98
CA SER A 153 4.48 -3.39 14.97
C SER A 153 3.11 -3.08 15.59
N HIS A 154 2.84 -3.63 16.77
CA HIS A 154 1.60 -3.36 17.52
C HIS A 154 1.45 -1.87 17.85
N ALA A 155 2.49 -1.22 18.40
CA ALA A 155 2.47 0.20 18.75
C ALA A 155 2.25 1.10 17.52
N ARG A 156 2.89 0.78 16.38
CA ARG A 156 2.68 1.48 15.11
C ARG A 156 1.24 1.37 14.64
N LEU A 157 0.68 0.17 14.68
CA LEU A 157 -0.70 -0.08 14.27
C LEU A 157 -1.71 0.59 15.21
N ASP A 158 -1.49 0.57 16.53
CA ASP A 158 -2.36 1.27 17.47
C ASP A 158 -2.35 2.79 17.21
N THR A 159 -1.18 3.36 16.93
CA THR A 159 -1.05 4.76 16.53
C THR A 159 -1.84 5.05 15.25
N ALA A 160 -1.67 4.25 14.20
CA ALA A 160 -2.39 4.41 12.94
C ALA A 160 -3.91 4.22 13.10
N LEU A 161 -4.34 3.27 13.95
CA LEU A 161 -5.75 3.03 14.26
C LEU A 161 -6.41 4.26 14.87
N ARG A 162 -5.74 4.92 15.83
CA ARG A 162 -6.26 6.06 16.60
C ARG A 162 -6.05 7.41 15.92
N SER A 163 -5.29 7.47 14.85
CA SER A 163 -5.07 8.69 14.08
C SER A 163 -6.15 8.90 13.03
N PRO A 164 -6.48 10.13 12.65
CA PRO A 164 -7.31 10.39 11.47
C PRO A 164 -6.74 9.69 10.23
N SER A 165 -7.61 9.13 9.41
CA SER A 165 -7.22 8.55 8.12
C SER A 165 -6.93 9.65 7.08
N LEU A 166 -6.38 9.26 5.94
CA LEU A 166 -6.21 10.13 4.78
C LEU A 166 -7.55 10.77 4.36
N TYR A 167 -8.63 9.99 4.40
CA TYR A 167 -9.96 10.49 4.05
C TYR A 167 -10.52 11.44 5.11
N ASP A 168 -10.25 11.19 6.39
CA ASP A 168 -10.63 12.12 7.46
C ASP A 168 -9.91 13.47 7.31
N GLU A 169 -8.63 13.46 6.93
CA GLU A 169 -7.89 14.70 6.66
C GLU A 169 -8.43 15.43 5.43
N ALA A 170 -8.85 14.70 4.37
CA ALA A 170 -9.50 15.29 3.21
C ALA A 170 -10.87 15.92 3.58
N ILE A 171 -11.68 15.26 4.40
CA ILE A 171 -12.95 15.80 4.88
C ILE A 171 -12.75 17.04 5.75
N ARG A 172 -11.75 17.03 6.65
CA ARG A 172 -11.37 18.21 7.42
C ARG A 172 -10.89 19.36 6.53
N LEU A 173 -10.22 19.03 5.42
CA LEU A 173 -9.81 20.02 4.43
C LEU A 173 -11.03 20.66 3.75
N LEU A 174 -12.09 19.90 3.43
CA LEU A 174 -13.34 20.47 2.91
C LEU A 174 -13.91 21.50 3.87
N ALA A 175 -14.01 21.17 5.15
CA ALA A 175 -14.51 22.08 6.18
C ALA A 175 -13.63 23.36 6.29
N ARG A 176 -12.30 23.23 6.25
CA ARG A 176 -11.39 24.38 6.27
C ARG A 176 -11.53 25.27 5.03
N ASN A 177 -12.02 24.74 3.91
CA ASN A 177 -12.32 25.50 2.69
C ASN A 177 -13.77 26.05 2.65
N GLY A 178 -14.49 26.02 3.76
CA GLY A 178 -15.82 26.61 3.92
C GLY A 178 -16.98 25.75 3.47
N LEU A 179 -16.74 24.49 3.14
CA LEU A 179 -17.80 23.52 2.83
C LEU A 179 -18.42 22.97 4.12
N HIS A 180 -19.73 22.78 4.12
CA HIS A 180 -20.45 22.29 5.30
C HIS A 180 -20.18 20.81 5.54
N ILE A 181 -19.67 20.49 6.72
CA ILE A 181 -19.48 19.13 7.22
C ILE A 181 -20.09 19.05 8.62
N ASP A 182 -20.86 18.02 8.90
CA ASP A 182 -21.43 17.79 10.22
C ASP A 182 -20.32 17.69 11.29
N PRO A 183 -20.45 18.39 12.44
CA PRO A 183 -19.43 18.38 13.50
C PRO A 183 -19.07 16.96 13.99
N GLU A 184 -20.05 16.08 14.10
CA GLU A 184 -19.85 14.69 14.51
C GLU A 184 -18.92 13.92 13.55
N ARG A 185 -18.90 14.31 12.27
CA ARG A 185 -18.00 13.69 11.28
C ARG A 185 -16.57 14.23 11.38
N LEU A 186 -16.40 15.44 11.88
CA LEU A 186 -15.09 16.08 12.06
C LEU A 186 -14.35 15.60 13.32
N ASP A 187 -15.10 15.27 14.39
CA ASP A 187 -14.58 14.90 15.71
C ASP A 187 -14.98 13.47 16.13
N GLY A 188 -15.18 12.59 15.16
CA GLY A 188 -15.61 11.21 15.37
C GLY A 188 -14.55 10.29 16.00
N ASP A 189 -14.94 9.06 16.29
CA ASP A 189 -14.06 7.99 16.75
C ASP A 189 -13.22 7.46 15.59
N TRP A 190 -11.94 7.83 15.54
CA TRP A 190 -10.99 7.42 14.50
C TRP A 190 -10.67 5.93 14.49
N THR A 191 -11.10 5.17 15.48
CA THR A 191 -10.87 3.72 15.51
C THR A 191 -11.89 2.93 14.70
N GLN A 192 -12.95 3.59 14.23
CA GLN A 192 -14.00 2.98 13.43
C GLN A 192 -13.71 3.09 11.94
N PRO A 193 -14.19 2.13 11.12
CA PRO A 193 -14.08 2.23 9.67
C PRO A 193 -14.88 3.43 9.15
N THR A 194 -14.45 3.99 8.02
CA THR A 194 -15.17 5.06 7.34
C THR A 194 -16.56 4.60 6.95
N VAL A 195 -17.56 5.39 7.34
CA VAL A 195 -18.99 5.20 6.98
C VAL A 195 -19.45 6.41 6.18
N ALA A 196 -20.24 6.17 5.13
CA ALA A 196 -20.79 7.24 4.29
C ALA A 196 -21.59 8.24 5.12
N ASN A 197 -21.39 9.54 4.83
CA ASN A 197 -22.05 10.65 5.50
C ASN A 197 -22.64 11.62 4.45
N GLU A 198 -23.87 12.04 4.63
CA GLU A 198 -24.57 12.86 3.64
C GLU A 198 -23.99 14.27 3.54
N SER A 199 -23.51 14.88 4.65
CA SER A 199 -22.87 16.20 4.60
C SER A 199 -21.57 16.15 3.79
N VAL A 200 -20.76 15.09 3.94
CA VAL A 200 -19.53 14.87 3.16
C VAL A 200 -19.85 14.69 1.68
N LYS A 201 -20.86 13.89 1.36
CA LYS A 201 -21.31 13.69 -0.02
C LYS A 201 -21.75 15.01 -0.66
N ASN A 202 -22.52 15.82 0.05
CA ASN A 202 -22.98 17.13 -0.43
C ASN A 202 -21.81 18.11 -0.62
N ALA A 203 -20.83 18.12 0.26
CA ALA A 203 -19.62 18.93 0.13
C ALA A 203 -18.81 18.53 -1.12
N TRP A 204 -18.56 17.24 -1.34
CA TRP A 204 -17.93 16.77 -2.56
C TRP A 204 -18.76 17.09 -3.81
N LEU A 205 -20.08 16.97 -3.74
CA LEU A 205 -20.99 17.31 -4.85
C LEU A 205 -20.86 18.78 -5.23
N GLU A 206 -20.74 19.70 -4.25
CA GLU A 206 -20.48 21.12 -4.49
C GLU A 206 -19.14 21.34 -5.21
N VAL A 207 -18.08 20.64 -4.77
CA VAL A 207 -16.76 20.65 -5.42
C VAL A 207 -16.85 20.22 -6.89
N TYR A 208 -17.57 19.16 -7.18
CA TYR A 208 -17.71 18.64 -8.56
C TYR A 208 -18.59 19.52 -9.46
N ARG A 209 -19.54 20.26 -8.88
CA ARG A 209 -20.39 21.20 -9.64
C ARG A 209 -19.71 22.53 -9.98
N ASP A 210 -18.68 22.92 -9.21
CA ASP A 210 -17.88 24.12 -9.47
C ASP A 210 -16.39 23.83 -9.40
N THR A 211 -15.92 23.02 -10.34
CA THR A 211 -14.51 22.60 -10.41
C THR A 211 -13.56 23.79 -10.63
N THR A 212 -14.04 24.89 -11.23
CA THR A 212 -13.22 26.10 -11.42
C THR A 212 -12.87 26.76 -10.10
N ARG A 213 -13.86 26.90 -9.21
CA ARG A 213 -13.67 27.45 -7.86
C ARG A 213 -12.86 26.53 -6.98
N TYR A 214 -13.12 25.22 -7.04
CA TYR A 214 -12.57 24.21 -6.12
C TYR A 214 -11.53 23.30 -6.79
N TRP A 215 -10.78 23.81 -7.78
CA TRP A 215 -9.89 22.98 -8.59
C TRP A 215 -8.98 22.05 -7.77
N ALA A 216 -8.34 22.56 -6.73
CA ALA A 216 -7.42 21.75 -5.91
C ALA A 216 -8.15 20.66 -5.11
N LEU A 217 -9.37 20.92 -4.62
CA LEU A 217 -10.18 19.91 -3.94
C LEU A 217 -10.70 18.85 -4.93
N TYR A 218 -11.10 19.27 -6.13
CA TYR A 218 -11.48 18.37 -7.21
C TYR A 218 -10.32 17.45 -7.61
N GLU A 219 -9.12 18.00 -7.78
CA GLU A 219 -7.92 17.23 -8.08
C GLU A 219 -7.61 16.22 -6.95
N LEU A 220 -7.75 16.63 -5.67
CA LEU A 220 -7.61 15.71 -4.54
C LEU A 220 -8.63 14.57 -4.61
N ALA A 221 -9.90 14.89 -4.88
CA ALA A 221 -10.96 13.89 -5.00
C ALA A 221 -10.64 12.84 -6.07
N GLU A 222 -10.20 13.27 -7.27
CA GLU A 222 -9.84 12.35 -8.35
C GLU A 222 -8.60 11.52 -8.00
N LYS A 223 -7.59 12.07 -7.30
CA LYS A 223 -6.46 11.29 -6.79
C LYS A 223 -6.88 10.21 -5.78
N LEU A 224 -7.86 10.49 -4.92
CA LEU A 224 -8.42 9.50 -3.99
C LEU A 224 -9.17 8.40 -4.74
N VAL A 225 -9.94 8.75 -5.78
CA VAL A 225 -10.64 7.79 -6.64
C VAL A 225 -9.67 6.89 -7.40
N ASP A 226 -8.59 7.47 -7.96
CA ASP A 226 -7.52 6.71 -8.61
C ASP A 226 -6.91 5.70 -7.65
N MET A 227 -6.61 6.13 -6.41
CA MET A 227 -6.04 5.27 -5.36
C MET A 227 -6.99 4.13 -4.99
N GLU A 228 -8.27 4.41 -4.75
CA GLU A 228 -9.24 3.36 -4.45
C GLU A 228 -9.38 2.37 -5.60
N THR A 229 -9.41 2.87 -6.83
CA THR A 229 -9.47 2.03 -8.04
C THR A 229 -8.26 1.08 -8.10
N ALA A 230 -7.05 1.61 -7.91
CA ALA A 230 -5.83 0.81 -7.89
C ALA A 230 -5.83 -0.23 -6.76
N PHE A 231 -6.34 0.14 -5.57
CA PHE A 231 -6.44 -0.76 -4.41
C PHE A 231 -7.45 -1.89 -4.65
N ARG A 232 -8.58 -1.61 -5.31
CA ARG A 232 -9.56 -2.63 -5.74
C ARG A 232 -8.95 -3.60 -6.76
N PHE A 233 -8.19 -3.10 -7.73
CA PHE A 233 -7.47 -3.94 -8.70
C PHE A 233 -6.45 -4.84 -8.00
N TRP A 234 -5.68 -4.32 -7.04
CA TRP A 234 -4.75 -5.12 -6.27
C TRP A 234 -5.45 -6.25 -5.51
N ARG A 235 -6.57 -5.96 -4.82
CA ARG A 235 -7.39 -6.96 -4.11
C ARG A 235 -7.94 -8.01 -5.08
N PHE A 236 -8.45 -7.59 -6.22
CA PHE A 236 -8.97 -8.50 -7.25
C PHE A 236 -7.88 -9.44 -7.77
N ARG A 237 -6.67 -8.90 -8.08
CA ARG A 237 -5.53 -9.72 -8.50
C ARG A 237 -5.09 -10.69 -7.41
N HIS A 238 -5.12 -10.27 -6.16
CA HIS A 238 -4.87 -11.15 -5.02
C HIS A 238 -5.83 -12.34 -4.99
N VAL A 239 -7.14 -12.09 -5.00
CA VAL A 239 -8.17 -13.14 -5.01
C VAL A 239 -7.95 -14.13 -6.15
N THR A 240 -7.82 -13.63 -7.37
CA THR A 240 -7.68 -14.48 -8.57
C THR A 240 -6.39 -15.28 -8.57
N THR A 241 -5.29 -14.72 -8.06
CA THR A 241 -4.02 -15.46 -7.91
C THR A 241 -4.12 -16.54 -6.86
N VAL A 242 -4.74 -16.27 -5.71
CA VAL A 242 -4.97 -17.29 -4.66
C VAL A 242 -5.88 -18.40 -5.18
N GLU A 243 -6.96 -18.10 -5.89
CA GLU A 243 -7.81 -19.12 -6.54
C GLU A 243 -7.01 -19.99 -7.51
N ARG A 244 -6.16 -19.39 -8.33
CA ARG A 244 -5.34 -20.09 -9.32
C ARG A 244 -4.28 -21.01 -8.71
N VAL A 245 -3.59 -20.54 -7.66
CA VAL A 245 -2.40 -21.22 -7.10
C VAL A 245 -2.75 -22.13 -5.93
N ILE A 246 -3.67 -21.70 -5.06
CA ILE A 246 -4.01 -22.37 -3.81
C ILE A 246 -5.36 -23.07 -3.89
N GLY A 247 -6.30 -22.51 -4.65
CA GLY A 247 -7.70 -22.92 -4.67
C GLY A 247 -8.44 -22.52 -3.39
N PHE A 248 -9.51 -23.25 -3.07
CA PHE A 248 -10.38 -22.93 -1.93
C PHE A 248 -9.92 -23.55 -0.60
N LYS A 249 -8.62 -23.82 -0.45
CA LYS A 249 -8.04 -24.31 0.80
C LYS A 249 -8.01 -23.20 1.85
N THR A 250 -8.08 -23.58 3.12
CA THR A 250 -7.83 -22.67 4.26
C THR A 250 -6.44 -22.04 4.14
N GLY A 251 -6.32 -20.74 4.38
CA GLY A 251 -5.05 -20.02 4.38
C GLY A 251 -4.10 -20.55 5.48
N THR A 252 -2.79 -20.40 5.30
CA THR A 252 -1.79 -20.80 6.30
C THR A 252 -1.98 -20.08 7.64
N GLY A 253 -2.49 -18.85 7.64
CA GLY A 253 -2.84 -18.08 8.83
C GLY A 253 -4.23 -18.38 9.42
N GLY A 254 -4.89 -19.48 9.02
CA GLY A 254 -6.20 -19.88 9.55
C GLY A 254 -7.41 -19.13 8.97
N THR A 255 -7.23 -18.23 8.01
CA THR A 255 -8.33 -17.54 7.35
C THR A 255 -9.12 -18.47 6.43
N ALA A 256 -10.39 -18.10 6.13
CA ALA A 256 -11.23 -18.85 5.18
C ALA A 256 -10.74 -18.76 3.71
N GLY A 257 -9.49 -18.35 3.47
CA GLY A 257 -8.85 -18.27 2.15
C GLY A 257 -9.62 -17.36 1.18
N VAL A 258 -9.93 -17.88 -0.01
CA VAL A 258 -10.63 -17.15 -1.07
C VAL A 258 -11.93 -16.50 -0.59
N SER A 259 -12.71 -17.19 0.25
CA SER A 259 -14.00 -16.64 0.74
C SER A 259 -13.81 -15.37 1.59
N TYR A 260 -12.74 -15.31 2.39
CA TYR A 260 -12.36 -14.11 3.13
C TYR A 260 -11.93 -12.97 2.17
N LEU A 261 -11.04 -13.30 1.22
CA LEU A 261 -10.51 -12.33 0.27
C LEU A 261 -11.61 -11.72 -0.62
N ARG A 262 -12.62 -12.52 -1.02
CA ARG A 262 -13.77 -12.04 -1.79
C ARG A 262 -14.56 -10.97 -1.03
N LYS A 263 -14.78 -11.14 0.28
CA LYS A 263 -15.45 -10.12 1.11
C LYS A 263 -14.66 -8.80 1.15
N MET A 264 -13.34 -8.86 1.00
CA MET A 264 -12.52 -7.65 0.96
C MET A 264 -12.68 -6.84 -0.33
N LEU A 265 -13.26 -7.42 -1.40
CA LEU A 265 -13.58 -6.69 -2.62
C LEU A 265 -14.72 -5.68 -2.43
N ASP A 266 -15.61 -5.92 -1.47
CA ASP A 266 -16.76 -5.05 -1.18
C ASP A 266 -16.39 -3.84 -0.31
N VAL A 267 -15.16 -3.80 0.23
CA VAL A 267 -14.70 -2.67 1.05
C VAL A 267 -14.46 -1.44 0.19
N VAL A 268 -15.19 -0.36 0.49
CA VAL A 268 -15.09 0.96 -0.14
C VAL A 268 -14.35 1.88 0.82
N LEU A 269 -13.29 2.56 0.33
CA LEU A 269 -12.45 3.44 1.14
C LEU A 269 -13.03 4.86 1.21
N PHE A 270 -13.55 5.36 0.08
CA PHE A 270 -14.03 6.73 -0.09
C PHE A 270 -15.48 6.73 -0.63
N PRO A 271 -16.47 6.29 0.18
CA PRO A 271 -17.80 5.94 -0.31
C PRO A 271 -18.56 7.11 -0.96
N GLU A 272 -18.42 8.32 -0.45
CA GLU A 272 -19.14 9.48 -0.95
C GLU A 272 -18.65 9.88 -2.34
N LEU A 273 -17.33 9.73 -2.63
CA LEU A 273 -16.77 10.03 -3.94
C LEU A 273 -17.32 9.10 -5.04
N PHE A 274 -17.70 7.87 -4.69
CA PHE A 274 -18.37 6.97 -5.64
C PHE A 274 -19.88 7.22 -5.70
N ALA A 275 -20.52 7.50 -4.56
CA ALA A 275 -21.95 7.75 -4.49
C ALA A 275 -22.38 9.03 -5.23
N LEU A 276 -21.58 10.11 -5.19
CA LEU A 276 -21.90 11.37 -5.85
C LEU A 276 -22.02 11.27 -7.37
N ARG A 277 -21.33 10.28 -8.00
CA ARG A 277 -21.37 10.11 -9.48
C ARG A 277 -22.76 9.82 -10.02
N THR A 278 -23.63 9.26 -9.21
CA THR A 278 -25.04 9.05 -9.57
C THR A 278 -25.90 10.29 -9.34
N ALA A 279 -25.38 11.28 -8.56
CA ALA A 279 -26.09 12.52 -8.21
C ALA A 279 -25.65 13.74 -9.04
N LEU A 280 -24.64 13.59 -9.90
CA LEU A 280 -24.22 14.58 -10.89
C LEU A 280 -25.13 14.52 -12.11
#